data_8433f8bfde6619386813e28e3efe2bec
#
_entry.id   8433f8bfde6619386813e28e3efe2bec
#
_cell.length_a   1.000
_cell.length_b   1.000
_cell.length_c   1.000
_cell.angle_alpha   90.00
_cell.angle_beta   90.00
_cell.angle_gamma   90.00
#
_symmetry.space_group_name_H-M   'P 1'
#
loop_
_entity.id
_entity.type
_entity.pdbx_description
1 polymer ?
#
loop_
_entity_poly.entity_id
_entity_poly.type
_entity_poly.pdbx_seq_one_letter_code
_entity_poly.pdbx_strand_id
1 'polypeptide(L)'
;MNVRFPAPCAQIHVPLVLENPSTGMKCIVDAKIDTGSFATVISSATLAKLQLTPFSDDWVELANGEATRSQVCMCRVHLSEEEETIDLPIYVMDSDNEQALLGMDILSQGDFSAVHEEAPDGQRFLRFRFQLTEDWLM
;
A
#
# COMPACT_ATOMS: atom_id res chain seq x y z
N MET A 1 0.40 8.92 -6.96
CA MET A 1 -1.02 8.52 -6.88
C MET A 1 -1.91 9.73 -6.83
N ASN A 2 -3.00 9.69 -7.56
CA ASN A 2 -4.00 10.75 -7.57
C ASN A 2 -5.35 10.11 -7.91
N VAL A 3 -6.19 9.90 -6.93
CA VAL A 3 -7.44 9.14 -7.07
C VAL A 3 -8.58 9.91 -6.43
N ARG A 4 -9.73 9.92 -7.10
CA ARG A 4 -10.92 10.61 -6.64
C ARG A 4 -12.04 9.61 -6.34
N PHE A 5 -12.72 9.81 -5.22
CA PHE A 5 -13.80 8.93 -4.76
C PHE A 5 -15.06 9.76 -4.51
N PRO A 6 -16.26 9.18 -4.73
CA PRO A 6 -17.48 9.81 -4.25
C PRO A 6 -17.43 9.98 -2.72
N ALA A 7 -17.80 11.15 -2.23
CA ALA A 7 -17.83 11.44 -0.81
C ALA A 7 -19.26 11.42 -0.27
N PRO A 8 -19.48 11.02 1.00
CA PRO A 8 -18.44 10.57 1.95
C PRO A 8 -17.99 9.15 1.67
N CYS A 9 -16.73 8.84 2.05
CA CYS A 9 -16.21 7.48 1.99
C CYS A 9 -15.54 7.15 3.32
N ALA A 10 -15.75 5.91 3.79
CA ALA A 10 -15.22 5.48 5.09
C ALA A 10 -13.76 5.04 5.00
N GLN A 11 -13.29 4.64 3.82
CA GLN A 11 -11.94 4.14 3.58
C GLN A 11 -11.47 4.61 2.22
N ILE A 12 -10.16 4.80 2.10
CA ILE A 12 -9.53 5.15 0.84
C ILE A 12 -8.83 3.91 0.31
N HIS A 13 -9.23 3.46 -0.87
CA HIS A 13 -8.65 2.32 -1.57
C HIS A 13 -8.05 2.79 -2.89
N VAL A 14 -6.84 2.33 -3.19
CA VAL A 14 -6.16 2.66 -4.45
C VAL A 14 -5.68 1.37 -5.11
N PRO A 15 -5.68 1.30 -6.45
CA PRO A 15 -5.02 0.20 -7.13
C PRO A 15 -3.51 0.36 -6.97
N LEU A 16 -2.84 -0.71 -6.59
CA LEU A 16 -1.40 -0.70 -6.34
C LEU A 16 -0.76 -1.83 -7.14
N VAL A 17 0.24 -1.49 -7.95
CA VAL A 17 1.00 -2.48 -8.69
C VAL A 17 2.19 -2.93 -7.85
N LEU A 18 2.27 -4.24 -7.64
CA LEU A 18 3.35 -4.88 -6.90
C LEU A 18 4.17 -5.73 -7.86
N GLU A 19 5.45 -5.80 -7.62
CA GLU A 19 6.39 -6.55 -8.46
C GLU A 19 7.35 -7.36 -7.62
N ASN A 20 7.61 -8.61 -8.04
CA ASN A 20 8.70 -9.40 -7.53
C ASN A 20 10.00 -8.87 -8.14
N PRO A 21 10.91 -8.27 -7.35
CA PRO A 21 12.11 -7.64 -7.92
C PRO A 21 13.08 -8.65 -8.51
N SER A 22 12.97 -9.94 -8.19
CA SER A 22 13.86 -10.98 -8.71
C SER A 22 13.41 -11.52 -10.07
N THR A 23 12.10 -11.53 -10.33
CA THR A 23 11.54 -12.14 -11.55
C THR A 23 10.87 -11.14 -12.49
N GLY A 24 10.50 -9.97 -11.98
CA GLY A 24 9.71 -9.00 -12.74
C GLY A 24 8.23 -9.31 -12.81
N MET A 25 7.76 -10.36 -12.14
CA MET A 25 6.35 -10.72 -12.10
C MET A 25 5.56 -9.65 -11.36
N LYS A 26 4.43 -9.23 -11.93
CA LYS A 26 3.61 -8.13 -11.41
C LYS A 26 2.18 -8.57 -11.15
N CYS A 27 1.53 -7.90 -10.21
CA CYS A 27 0.08 -7.99 -10.04
C CYS A 27 -0.47 -6.65 -9.53
N ILE A 28 -1.77 -6.47 -9.67
CA ILE A 28 -2.48 -5.30 -9.15
C ILE A 28 -3.31 -5.75 -7.97
N VAL A 29 -3.22 -5.01 -6.86
CA VAL A 29 -4.03 -5.28 -5.67
C VAL A 29 -4.84 -4.05 -5.30
N ASP A 30 -5.92 -4.25 -4.55
CA ASP A 30 -6.68 -3.17 -3.94
C ASP A 30 -6.04 -2.84 -2.60
N ALA A 31 -5.42 -1.67 -2.49
CA ALA A 31 -4.70 -1.27 -1.30
C ALA A 31 -5.50 -0.24 -0.52
N LYS A 32 -5.78 -0.56 0.74
CA LYS A 32 -6.38 0.38 1.70
C LYS A 32 -5.28 1.28 2.25
N ILE A 33 -5.48 2.58 2.18
CA ILE A 33 -4.59 3.56 2.81
C ILE A 33 -4.83 3.51 4.32
N ASP A 34 -3.80 3.17 5.08
CA ASP A 34 -3.91 2.98 6.53
C ASP A 34 -2.76 3.68 7.26
N THR A 35 -3.04 4.90 7.73
CA THR A 35 -2.07 5.70 8.49
C THR A 35 -1.83 5.13 9.90
N GLY A 36 -2.69 4.23 10.36
CA GLY A 36 -2.52 3.53 11.63
C GLY A 36 -1.61 2.32 11.55
N SER A 37 -1.23 1.89 10.32
CA SER A 37 -0.32 0.77 10.13
C SER A 37 1.09 1.28 9.89
N PHE A 38 2.08 0.78 10.66
CA PHE A 38 3.47 1.15 10.44
C PHE A 38 4.05 0.51 9.18
N ALA A 39 3.49 -0.60 8.72
CA ALA A 39 4.00 -1.40 7.62
C ALA A 39 2.94 -1.65 6.56
N THR A 40 3.41 -1.79 5.32
CA THR A 40 2.60 -2.26 4.21
C THR A 40 2.46 -3.78 4.32
N VAL A 41 1.25 -4.28 4.10
CA VAL A 41 0.89 -5.69 4.30
C VAL A 41 0.20 -6.20 3.06
N ILE A 42 0.61 -7.39 2.61
CA ILE A 42 -0.06 -8.10 1.51
C ILE A 42 -0.65 -9.41 2.04
N SER A 43 -1.57 -10.00 1.28
CA SER A 43 -2.13 -11.31 1.62
C SER A 43 -1.20 -12.44 1.20
N SER A 44 -1.37 -13.61 1.82
CA SER A 44 -0.67 -14.82 1.40
C SER A 44 -1.04 -15.22 -0.04
N ALA A 45 -2.26 -14.91 -0.49
CA ALA A 45 -2.65 -15.12 -1.87
C ALA A 45 -1.82 -14.27 -2.84
N THR A 46 -1.56 -13.01 -2.49
CA THR A 46 -0.71 -12.12 -3.30
C THR A 46 0.73 -12.59 -3.30
N LEU A 47 1.25 -13.02 -2.13
CA LEU A 47 2.58 -13.61 -2.03
C LEU A 47 2.74 -14.77 -3.02
N ALA A 48 1.75 -15.66 -3.08
CA ALA A 48 1.77 -16.82 -3.98
C ALA A 48 1.72 -16.38 -5.45
N LYS A 49 0.88 -15.42 -5.80
CA LYS A 49 0.78 -14.90 -7.17
C LYS A 49 2.10 -14.33 -7.67
N LEU A 50 2.78 -13.57 -6.82
CA LEU A 50 4.05 -12.94 -7.16
C LEU A 50 5.23 -13.90 -7.01
N GLN A 51 5.01 -15.09 -6.45
CA GLN A 51 6.06 -16.07 -6.16
C GLN A 51 7.20 -15.45 -5.34
N LEU A 52 6.84 -14.58 -4.39
CA LEU A 52 7.81 -13.97 -3.50
C LEU A 52 8.32 -15.00 -2.49
N THR A 53 9.61 -14.92 -2.19
CA THR A 53 10.23 -15.77 -1.18
C THR A 53 10.48 -14.95 0.08
N PRO A 54 9.86 -15.31 1.22
CA PRO A 54 10.15 -14.64 2.48
C PRO A 54 11.62 -14.80 2.87
N PHE A 55 12.23 -13.72 3.38
CA PHE A 55 13.61 -13.76 3.86
C PHE A 55 13.71 -13.79 5.38
N SER A 56 12.63 -13.47 6.09
CA SER A 56 12.59 -13.53 7.55
C SER A 56 11.16 -13.63 8.06
N ASP A 57 11.04 -13.89 9.37
CA ASP A 57 9.81 -13.74 10.14
C ASP A 57 10.01 -12.64 11.16
N ASP A 58 8.94 -11.91 11.46
CA ASP A 58 8.97 -10.85 12.46
C ASP A 58 7.71 -10.91 13.31
N TRP A 59 7.77 -10.35 14.52
CA TRP A 59 6.62 -10.23 15.37
C TRP A 59 5.88 -8.93 15.05
N VAL A 60 4.56 -9.03 14.88
CA VAL A 60 3.70 -7.87 14.66
C VAL A 60 2.60 -7.87 15.70
N GLU A 61 2.22 -6.66 16.12
CA GLU A 61 1.10 -6.46 17.04
C GLU A 61 -0.16 -6.21 16.23
N LEU A 62 -1.20 -6.98 16.52
CA LEU A 62 -2.51 -6.82 15.90
C LEU A 62 -3.30 -5.71 16.61
N ALA A 63 -4.38 -5.26 15.97
CA ALA A 63 -5.25 -4.22 16.52
C ALA A 63 -5.86 -4.59 17.88
N ASN A 64 -6.00 -5.89 18.18
CA ASN A 64 -6.51 -6.37 19.46
C ASN A 64 -5.44 -6.50 20.56
N GLY A 65 -4.20 -6.09 20.28
CA GLY A 65 -3.08 -6.17 21.20
C GLY A 65 -2.34 -7.50 21.22
N GLU A 66 -2.80 -8.48 20.46
CA GLU A 66 -2.10 -9.77 20.35
C GLU A 66 -0.89 -9.65 19.42
N ALA A 67 0.17 -10.37 19.74
CA ALA A 67 1.34 -10.48 18.87
C ALA A 67 1.26 -11.75 18.04
N THR A 68 1.61 -11.67 16.77
CA THR A 68 1.69 -12.82 15.86
C THR A 68 2.97 -12.73 15.05
N ARG A 69 3.43 -13.87 14.54
CA ARG A 69 4.56 -13.89 13.62
C ARG A 69 4.07 -13.68 12.20
N SER A 70 4.78 -12.85 11.46
CA SER A 70 4.48 -12.56 10.06
C SER A 70 5.72 -12.84 9.22
N GLN A 71 5.52 -13.46 8.06
CA GLN A 71 6.56 -13.56 7.05
C GLN A 71 6.86 -12.16 6.51
N VAL A 72 8.12 -11.91 6.15
CA VAL A 72 8.56 -10.66 5.55
C VAL A 72 9.27 -10.97 4.25
N CYS A 73 8.89 -10.27 3.20
CA CYS A 73 9.50 -10.45 1.88
C CYS A 73 9.80 -9.11 1.24
N MET A 74 10.83 -9.08 0.40
CA MET A 74 11.17 -7.88 -0.36
C MET A 74 10.23 -7.77 -1.56
N CYS A 75 9.64 -6.61 -1.75
CA CYS A 75 8.70 -6.37 -2.83
C CYS A 75 8.95 -4.98 -3.42
N ARG A 76 8.73 -4.86 -4.72
CA ARG A 76 8.79 -3.57 -5.41
C ARG A 76 7.38 -3.02 -5.56
N VAL A 77 7.16 -1.81 -5.10
CA VAL A 77 5.87 -1.13 -5.16
C VAL A 77 5.96 -0.02 -6.20
N HIS A 78 5.04 -0.03 -7.15
CA HIS A 78 4.93 1.03 -8.16
C HIS A 78 4.00 2.11 -7.64
N LEU A 79 4.52 3.32 -7.47
CA LEU A 79 3.80 4.43 -6.83
C LEU A 79 3.14 5.37 -7.84
N SER A 80 3.56 5.31 -9.11
CA SER A 80 2.96 6.14 -10.16
C SER A 80 3.18 5.49 -11.52
N GLU A 81 2.47 6.01 -12.53
CA GLU A 81 2.66 5.61 -13.93
C GLU A 81 4.00 6.10 -14.48
N GLU A 82 4.66 7.02 -13.79
CA GLU A 82 5.95 7.62 -14.19
C GLU A 82 7.16 6.79 -13.75
N GLU A 83 6.98 5.51 -13.53
CA GLU A 83 8.04 4.56 -13.16
C GLU A 83 8.67 4.81 -11.77
N GLU A 84 8.01 5.59 -10.90
CA GLU A 84 8.46 5.70 -9.53
C GLU A 84 8.19 4.39 -8.78
N THR A 85 9.25 3.72 -8.36
CA THR A 85 9.16 2.49 -7.60
C THR A 85 9.95 2.58 -6.31
N ILE A 86 9.54 1.77 -5.35
CA ILE A 86 10.24 1.65 -4.08
C ILE A 86 10.33 0.17 -3.72
N ASP A 87 11.53 -0.28 -3.37
CA ASP A 87 11.76 -1.63 -2.89
C ASP A 87 11.80 -1.59 -1.36
N LEU A 88 10.94 -2.38 -0.72
CA LEU A 88 10.88 -2.39 0.73
C LEU A 88 10.44 -3.75 1.25
N PRO A 89 10.75 -4.05 2.54
CA PRO A 89 10.20 -5.23 3.20
C PRO A 89 8.70 -5.07 3.37
N ILE A 90 7.94 -6.10 2.99
CA ILE A 90 6.49 -6.14 3.12
C ILE A 90 6.11 -7.32 4.00
N TYR A 91 5.14 -7.09 4.88
CA TYR A 91 4.60 -8.11 5.77
C TYR A 91 3.47 -8.88 5.09
N VAL A 92 3.29 -10.13 5.48
CA VAL A 92 2.31 -11.03 4.89
C VAL A 92 1.26 -11.40 5.92
N MET A 93 0.00 -11.19 5.56
CA MET A 93 -1.15 -11.61 6.36
C MET A 93 -1.77 -12.86 5.75
N ASP A 94 -2.07 -13.86 6.58
CA ASP A 94 -2.72 -15.08 6.09
C ASP A 94 -4.16 -14.78 5.67
N SER A 95 -4.37 -14.67 4.38
CA SER A 95 -5.66 -14.35 3.78
C SER A 95 -5.67 -14.78 2.32
N ASP A 96 -6.82 -15.23 1.83
CA ASP A 96 -7.02 -15.60 0.43
C ASP A 96 -7.56 -14.46 -0.43
N ASN A 97 -7.83 -13.29 0.15
CA ASN A 97 -8.23 -12.12 -0.63
C ASN A 97 -7.01 -11.40 -1.22
N GLU A 98 -7.25 -10.51 -2.20
CA GLU A 98 -6.20 -9.76 -2.89
C GLU A 98 -6.10 -8.32 -2.39
N GLN A 99 -6.52 -8.06 -1.16
CA GLN A 99 -6.40 -6.74 -0.55
C GLN A 99 -5.05 -6.56 0.12
N ALA A 100 -4.59 -5.31 0.13
CA ALA A 100 -3.36 -4.91 0.80
C ALA A 100 -3.64 -3.73 1.72
N LEU A 101 -2.73 -3.51 2.68
CA LEU A 101 -2.68 -2.29 3.48
C LEU A 101 -1.45 -1.51 3.06
N LEU A 102 -1.64 -0.24 2.70
CA LEU A 102 -0.53 0.66 2.42
C LEU A 102 -0.28 1.49 3.67
N GLY A 103 0.83 1.24 4.33
CA GLY A 103 1.13 1.79 5.64
C GLY A 103 2.06 2.99 5.63
N MET A 104 2.45 3.41 6.83
CA MET A 104 3.31 4.58 7.02
C MET A 104 4.74 4.38 6.54
N ASP A 105 5.18 3.13 6.36
CA ASP A 105 6.49 2.84 5.76
C ASP A 105 6.64 3.43 4.35
N ILE A 106 5.53 3.52 3.61
CA ILE A 106 5.49 4.19 2.30
C ILE A 106 5.04 5.64 2.45
N LEU A 107 3.92 5.86 3.14
CA LEU A 107 3.32 7.20 3.22
C LEU A 107 4.25 8.24 3.84
N SER A 108 5.11 7.84 4.78
CA SER A 108 6.07 8.75 5.41
C SER A 108 7.23 9.15 4.50
N GLN A 109 7.38 8.52 3.34
CA GLN A 109 8.43 8.86 2.38
C GLN A 109 8.01 9.93 1.38
N GLY A 110 6.85 10.52 1.56
CA GLY A 110 6.36 11.56 0.67
C GLY A 110 5.27 12.40 1.30
N ASP A 111 4.65 13.21 0.47
CA ASP A 111 3.52 14.04 0.86
C ASP A 111 2.23 13.36 0.43
N PHE A 112 1.29 13.24 1.37
CA PHE A 112 -0.04 12.73 1.05
C PHE A 112 -1.11 13.67 1.60
N SER A 113 -2.25 13.70 0.91
CA SER A 113 -3.38 14.53 1.32
C SER A 113 -4.70 13.88 0.89
N ALA A 114 -5.75 14.19 1.63
CA ALA A 114 -7.11 13.84 1.28
C ALA A 114 -7.95 15.09 1.39
N VAL A 115 -8.44 15.60 0.27
CA VAL A 115 -9.11 16.92 0.18
C VAL A 115 -10.48 16.76 -0.45
N HIS A 116 -11.48 17.40 0.15
CA HIS A 116 -12.83 17.45 -0.42
C HIS A 116 -12.88 18.38 -1.61
N GLU A 117 -13.58 17.93 -2.66
CA GLU A 117 -13.86 18.71 -3.85
C GLU A 117 -15.37 18.71 -4.11
N GLU A 118 -15.89 19.79 -4.68
CA GLU A 118 -17.28 19.88 -5.10
C GLU A 118 -17.33 20.15 -6.60
N ALA A 119 -18.06 19.31 -7.33
CA ALA A 119 -18.29 19.53 -8.76
C ALA A 119 -19.35 20.61 -8.99
N PRO A 120 -19.40 21.21 -10.20
CA PRO A 120 -20.40 22.25 -10.50
C PRO A 120 -21.84 21.82 -10.29
N ASP A 121 -22.14 20.53 -10.38
CA ASP A 121 -23.49 19.97 -10.15
C ASP A 121 -23.79 19.73 -8.66
N GLY A 122 -22.87 20.09 -7.75
CA GLY A 122 -23.01 19.89 -6.32
C GLY A 122 -22.57 18.52 -5.82
N GLN A 123 -22.12 17.62 -6.69
CA GLN A 123 -21.62 16.32 -6.30
C GLN A 123 -20.29 16.47 -5.57
N ARG A 124 -20.14 15.76 -4.45
CA ARG A 124 -18.95 15.82 -3.61
C ARG A 124 -18.04 14.64 -3.84
N PHE A 125 -16.73 14.90 -3.79
CA PHE A 125 -15.68 13.91 -3.96
C PHE A 125 -14.62 14.09 -2.89
N LEU A 126 -13.86 13.01 -2.62
CA LEU A 126 -12.63 13.05 -1.86
C LEU A 126 -11.50 12.73 -2.82
N ARG A 127 -10.50 13.60 -2.89
CA ARG A 127 -9.30 13.38 -3.71
C ARG A 127 -8.15 13.01 -2.83
N PHE A 128 -7.59 11.82 -3.04
CA PHE A 128 -6.37 11.36 -2.40
C PHE A 128 -5.19 11.57 -3.34
N ARG A 129 -4.12 12.17 -2.84
CA ARG A 129 -2.86 12.37 -3.55
C ARG A 129 -1.72 11.87 -2.70
N PHE A 130 -0.75 11.23 -3.35
CA PHE A 130 0.52 10.87 -2.75
C PHE A 130 1.64 11.07 -3.76
N GLN A 131 2.72 11.69 -3.32
CA GLN A 131 3.90 11.91 -4.13
C GLN A 131 5.15 11.73 -3.26
N LEU A 132 6.10 10.92 -3.73
CA LEU A 132 7.39 10.80 -3.06
C LEU A 132 8.10 12.14 -3.03
N THR A 133 8.74 12.44 -1.91
CA THR A 133 9.62 13.61 -1.80
C THR A 133 11.06 13.16 -2.08
N GLU A 134 11.81 14.02 -2.76
CA GLU A 134 13.20 13.73 -3.11
C GLU A 134 14.20 14.20 -2.05
N ASP A 135 13.72 14.87 -0.99
CA ASP A 135 14.58 15.49 0.02
C ASP A 135 15.45 14.47 0.74
N TRP A 136 14.99 13.25 0.87
CA TRP A 136 15.75 12.20 1.54
C TRP A 136 16.87 11.62 0.66
N LEU A 137 16.91 11.95 -0.61
CA LEU A 137 17.99 11.55 -1.53
C LEU A 137 19.26 12.37 -1.35
N MET A 138 19.16 13.41 -0.58
CA MET A 138 20.28 14.29 -0.29
C MET A 138 20.90 13.91 1.05
#